data_9d372bb038049f5ba62c21a3de529868
#
_entry.id   9d372bb038049f5ba62c21a3de529868
#
_cell.length_a   1.000
_cell.length_b   1.000
_cell.length_c   1.000
_cell.angle_alpha   90.00
_cell.angle_beta   90.00
_cell.angle_gamma   90.00
#
_symmetry.space_group_name_H-M   'P 1'
#
loop_
_entity.id
_entity.type
_entity.pdbx_description
1 polymer ?
#
loop_
_entity_poly.entity_id
_entity_poly.type
_entity_poly.pdbx_seq_one_letter_code
_entity_poly.pdbx_strand_id
1 'polypeptide(L)'
;DPKKLSSMGDFLLYFLNQVRDDYDYIIIDTQPTRDSQILSNAIAAADYVLIPMQCDAFSEDSAFRTYSICSKLSKDPASRLKGIGVVLTMVDKGAATRETREECKSELGSALFEAEIPMALAVKSSVRKCVPVCYSARTQPVGRSYAALYEELKERLDKLEEN
;
A
#
# COMPACT_ATOMS: atom_id res chain seq x y z
N ASP A 1 11.55 9.81 -25.98
CA ASP A 1 11.47 9.03 -27.25
C ASP A 1 11.19 7.57 -26.89
N PRO A 2 9.98 7.00 -27.22
CA PRO A 2 9.59 5.61 -26.87
C PRO A 2 10.58 4.55 -27.39
N LYS A 3 11.40 4.86 -28.37
CA LYS A 3 12.39 3.95 -28.95
C LYS A 3 13.65 3.73 -28.09
N LYS A 4 13.78 4.48 -26.99
CA LYS A 4 14.92 4.35 -26.04
C LYS A 4 14.55 3.61 -24.75
N LEU A 5 13.31 3.12 -24.62
CA LEU A 5 12.85 2.41 -23.42
C LEU A 5 13.42 0.98 -23.44
N SER A 6 14.30 0.68 -22.51
CA SER A 6 15.05 -0.59 -22.47
C SER A 6 14.29 -1.70 -21.70
N SER A 7 13.27 -1.33 -20.93
CA SER A 7 12.47 -2.26 -20.15
C SER A 7 10.99 -1.84 -20.09
N MET A 8 10.11 -2.78 -19.73
CA MET A 8 8.69 -2.49 -19.54
C MET A 8 8.44 -1.54 -18.35
N GLY A 9 9.35 -1.48 -17.38
CA GLY A 9 9.33 -0.53 -16.26
C GLY A 9 9.48 0.91 -16.72
N ASP A 10 10.30 1.12 -17.74
CA ASP A 10 10.50 2.46 -18.31
C ASP A 10 9.23 3.00 -18.99
N PHE A 11 8.34 2.12 -19.50
CA PHE A 11 7.08 2.54 -20.11
C PHE A 11 6.12 3.15 -19.10
N LEU A 12 5.89 2.48 -17.96
CA LEU A 12 5.00 3.03 -16.93
C LEU A 12 5.53 4.37 -16.43
N LEU A 13 6.79 4.44 -16.11
CA LEU A 13 7.43 5.67 -15.66
C LEU A 13 7.35 6.79 -16.69
N TYR A 14 7.53 6.45 -17.98
CA TYR A 14 7.40 7.41 -19.07
C TYR A 14 5.99 8.03 -19.14
N PHE A 15 4.93 7.21 -19.00
CA PHE A 15 3.55 7.72 -19.00
C PHE A 15 3.23 8.51 -17.73
N LEU A 16 3.67 8.05 -16.57
CA LEU A 16 3.46 8.76 -15.31
C LEU A 16 4.11 10.14 -15.32
N ASN A 17 5.30 10.28 -15.90
CA ASN A 17 5.99 11.57 -16.03
C ASN A 17 5.26 12.58 -16.92
N GLN A 18 4.33 12.15 -17.77
CA GLN A 18 3.56 13.06 -18.61
C GLN A 18 2.34 13.66 -17.89
N VAL A 19 1.88 13.00 -16.82
CA VAL A 19 0.65 13.40 -16.11
C VAL A 19 0.90 13.79 -14.64
N ARG A 20 2.13 13.61 -14.14
CA ARG A 20 2.41 13.81 -12.71
C ARG A 20 2.18 15.24 -12.23
N ASP A 21 2.35 16.22 -13.09
CA ASP A 21 2.17 17.63 -12.74
C ASP A 21 0.68 18.02 -12.72
N ASP A 22 -0.21 17.14 -13.21
CA ASP A 22 -1.66 17.34 -13.23
C ASP A 22 -2.36 16.80 -11.95
N TYR A 23 -1.64 16.03 -11.10
CA TYR A 23 -2.23 15.33 -9.96
C TYR A 23 -1.35 15.44 -8.71
N ASP A 24 -1.97 15.66 -7.55
CA ASP A 24 -1.29 15.58 -6.24
C ASP A 24 -0.88 14.14 -5.90
N TYR A 25 -1.71 13.16 -6.26
CA TYR A 25 -1.46 11.73 -6.04
C TYR A 25 -1.83 10.91 -7.28
N ILE A 26 -0.98 9.93 -7.60
CA ILE A 26 -1.25 8.92 -8.62
C ILE A 26 -1.23 7.54 -7.94
N ILE A 27 -2.34 6.82 -7.98
CA ILE A 27 -2.48 5.50 -7.37
C ILE A 27 -2.33 4.43 -8.44
N ILE A 28 -1.38 3.51 -8.23
CA ILE A 28 -1.14 2.36 -9.10
C ILE A 28 -1.72 1.12 -8.41
N ASP A 29 -2.88 0.66 -8.87
CA ASP A 29 -3.48 -0.60 -8.39
C ASP A 29 -2.87 -1.78 -9.13
N THR A 30 -2.42 -2.79 -8.39
CA THR A 30 -1.73 -3.96 -8.94
C THR A 30 -2.46 -5.26 -8.64
N GLN A 31 -2.39 -6.21 -9.56
CA GLN A 31 -2.92 -7.56 -9.34
C GLN A 31 -2.05 -8.33 -8.33
N PRO A 32 -2.63 -9.22 -7.49
CA PRO A 32 -1.90 -10.06 -6.55
C PRO A 32 -1.23 -11.23 -7.27
N THR A 33 -0.24 -10.95 -8.12
CA THR A 33 0.51 -11.96 -8.87
C THR A 33 1.93 -12.07 -8.34
N ARG A 34 2.38 -13.30 -8.02
CA ARG A 34 3.64 -13.55 -7.31
C ARG A 34 4.90 -13.19 -8.10
N ASP A 35 4.86 -13.24 -9.45
CA ASP A 35 6.05 -13.08 -10.32
C ASP A 35 5.74 -12.23 -11.56
N SER A 36 5.02 -11.12 -11.40
CA SER A 36 4.69 -10.32 -12.58
C SER A 36 5.70 -9.17 -12.75
N GLN A 37 6.19 -9.06 -13.97
CA GLN A 37 6.92 -7.87 -14.41
C GLN A 37 6.11 -6.59 -14.17
N ILE A 38 4.77 -6.70 -14.19
CA ILE A 38 3.85 -5.60 -13.90
C ILE A 38 4.03 -5.08 -12.48
N LEU A 39 4.11 -5.98 -11.48
CA LEU A 39 4.35 -5.59 -10.09
C LEU A 39 5.72 -4.94 -9.93
N SER A 40 6.76 -5.51 -10.52
CA SER A 40 8.11 -4.93 -10.47
C SER A 40 8.16 -3.55 -11.10
N ASN A 41 7.45 -3.35 -12.22
CA ASN A 41 7.36 -2.07 -12.89
C ASN A 41 6.59 -1.03 -12.06
N ALA A 42 5.51 -1.45 -11.41
CA ALA A 42 4.74 -0.58 -10.53
C ALA A 42 5.59 -0.12 -9.33
N ILE A 43 6.33 -1.04 -8.70
CA ILE A 43 7.24 -0.72 -7.58
C ILE A 43 8.36 0.23 -8.04
N ALA A 44 8.96 -0.03 -9.20
CA ALA A 44 10.04 0.81 -9.73
C ALA A 44 9.58 2.24 -10.09
N ALA A 45 8.31 2.39 -10.45
CA ALA A 45 7.73 3.69 -10.80
C ALA A 45 7.14 4.46 -9.61
N ALA A 46 6.97 3.80 -8.45
CA ALA A 46 6.33 4.37 -7.27
C ALA A 46 7.34 5.11 -6.38
N ASP A 47 6.90 6.21 -5.78
CA ASP A 47 7.63 6.89 -4.70
C ASP A 47 7.32 6.26 -3.33
N TYR A 48 6.13 5.67 -3.17
CA TYR A 48 5.69 4.96 -1.96
C TYR A 48 4.94 3.68 -2.30
N VAL A 49 5.16 2.60 -1.54
CA VAL A 49 4.41 1.34 -1.66
C VAL A 49 3.61 1.09 -0.38
N LEU A 50 2.29 0.97 -0.50
CA LEU A 50 1.40 0.56 0.58
C LEU A 50 0.99 -0.89 0.35
N ILE A 51 1.27 -1.77 1.32
CA ILE A 51 1.01 -3.20 1.26
C ILE A 51 -0.15 -3.53 2.20
N PRO A 52 -1.37 -3.79 1.69
CA PRO A 52 -2.45 -4.30 2.52
C PRO A 52 -2.23 -5.78 2.84
N MET A 53 -2.37 -6.16 4.11
CA MET A 53 -2.18 -7.51 4.59
C MET A 53 -3.39 -7.94 5.44
N GLN A 54 -3.94 -9.11 5.17
CA GLN A 54 -4.92 -9.74 6.06
C GLN A 54 -4.19 -10.55 7.14
N CYS A 55 -4.83 -10.72 8.30
CA CYS A 55 -4.25 -11.48 9.41
C CYS A 55 -4.47 -13.00 9.20
N ASP A 56 -3.89 -13.53 8.13
CA ASP A 56 -3.83 -14.96 7.82
C ASP A 56 -2.46 -15.33 7.24
N ALA A 57 -2.04 -16.58 7.44
CA ALA A 57 -0.68 -17.04 7.11
C ALA A 57 -0.30 -16.85 5.63
N PHE A 58 -1.25 -16.92 4.69
CA PHE A 58 -0.94 -16.74 3.26
C PHE A 58 -0.72 -15.28 2.90
N SER A 59 -1.56 -14.40 3.44
CA SER A 59 -1.45 -12.94 3.26
C SER A 59 -0.18 -12.43 3.91
N GLU A 60 0.17 -12.96 5.06
CA GLU A 60 1.37 -12.63 5.82
C GLU A 60 2.65 -12.96 5.04
N ASP A 61 2.85 -14.23 4.60
CA ASP A 61 3.99 -14.63 3.76
C ASP A 61 4.14 -13.76 2.50
N SER A 62 3.01 -13.48 1.84
CA SER A 62 2.99 -12.64 0.64
C SER A 62 3.39 -11.19 0.93
N ALA A 63 2.89 -10.61 2.01
CA ALA A 63 3.19 -9.23 2.42
C ALA A 63 4.65 -9.07 2.84
N PHE A 64 5.18 -9.96 3.67
CA PHE A 64 6.59 -9.94 4.10
C PHE A 64 7.54 -10.11 2.91
N ARG A 65 7.20 -10.99 1.95
CA ARG A 65 7.97 -11.14 0.72
C ARG A 65 7.98 -9.85 -0.10
N THR A 66 6.82 -9.23 -0.30
CA THR A 66 6.71 -7.96 -1.03
C THR A 66 7.47 -6.85 -0.30
N TYR A 67 7.34 -6.76 1.02
CA TYR A 67 8.10 -5.82 1.85
C TYR A 67 9.61 -6.01 1.70
N SER A 68 10.09 -7.26 1.73
CA SER A 68 11.51 -7.58 1.55
C SER A 68 12.05 -7.11 0.18
N ILE A 69 11.27 -7.32 -0.89
CA ILE A 69 11.62 -6.85 -2.24
C ILE A 69 11.69 -5.32 -2.25
N CYS A 70 10.66 -4.63 -1.76
CA CYS A 70 10.61 -3.18 -1.71
C CYS A 70 11.74 -2.61 -0.85
N SER A 71 12.04 -3.23 0.31
CA SER A 71 13.13 -2.81 1.19
C SER A 71 14.53 -2.95 0.56
N LYS A 72 14.70 -3.89 -0.36
CA LYS A 72 15.95 -3.98 -1.15
C LYS A 72 16.01 -2.90 -2.21
N LEU A 73 14.90 -2.67 -2.91
CA LEU A 73 14.80 -1.66 -3.95
C LEU A 73 14.96 -0.24 -3.41
N SER A 74 14.39 0.07 -2.24
CA SER A 74 14.52 1.42 -1.64
C SER A 74 15.95 1.78 -1.24
N LYS A 75 16.85 0.80 -1.14
CA LYS A 75 18.28 1.03 -0.86
C LYS A 75 19.11 1.25 -2.13
N ASP A 76 18.54 0.99 -3.31
CA ASP A 76 19.21 1.24 -4.59
C ASP A 76 19.14 2.76 -4.89
N PRO A 77 20.28 3.44 -5.06
CA PRO A 77 20.29 4.87 -5.40
C PRO A 77 19.57 5.22 -6.71
N ALA A 78 19.39 4.25 -7.61
CA ALA A 78 18.65 4.43 -8.85
C ALA A 78 17.13 4.28 -8.67
N SER A 79 16.68 3.77 -7.52
CA SER A 79 15.25 3.57 -7.23
C SER A 79 14.57 4.89 -6.86
N ARG A 80 13.33 5.06 -7.30
CA ARG A 80 12.47 6.16 -6.86
C ARG A 80 11.79 5.89 -5.52
N LEU A 81 11.74 4.62 -5.11
CA LEU A 81 11.02 4.18 -3.92
C LEU A 81 11.66 4.74 -2.65
N LYS A 82 10.96 5.66 -2.01
CA LYS A 82 11.41 6.36 -0.80
C LYS A 82 10.76 5.81 0.47
N GLY A 83 9.57 5.21 0.36
CA GLY A 83 8.85 4.71 1.52
C GLY A 83 8.04 3.45 1.26
N ILE A 84 7.87 2.67 2.34
CA ILE A 84 7.11 1.42 2.33
C ILE A 84 6.27 1.38 3.59
N GLY A 85 5.00 1.01 3.45
CA GLY A 85 4.12 0.79 4.58
C GLY A 85 3.31 -0.50 4.46
N VAL A 86 3.04 -1.14 5.58
CA VAL A 86 2.16 -2.31 5.67
C VAL A 86 0.96 -1.96 6.54
N VAL A 87 -0.25 -2.20 6.05
CA VAL A 87 -1.49 -1.95 6.78
C VAL A 87 -2.27 -3.25 7.00
N LEU A 88 -2.65 -3.52 8.25
CA LEU A 88 -3.50 -4.66 8.58
C LEU A 88 -4.93 -4.39 8.15
N THR A 89 -5.49 -5.33 7.42
CA THR A 89 -6.87 -5.26 6.89
C THR A 89 -7.68 -6.47 7.32
N MET A 90 -9.02 -6.34 7.29
CA MET A 90 -9.96 -7.38 7.74
C MET A 90 -9.68 -7.86 9.17
N VAL A 91 -9.18 -6.95 10.01
CA VAL A 91 -8.81 -7.23 11.40
C VAL A 91 -10.07 -7.62 12.19
N ASP A 92 -9.98 -8.72 12.91
CA ASP A 92 -10.99 -9.19 13.86
C ASP A 92 -10.45 -9.24 15.30
N LYS A 93 -11.20 -9.86 16.22
CA LYS A 93 -10.81 -10.02 17.63
C LYS A 93 -10.22 -11.41 17.95
N GLY A 94 -9.91 -12.20 16.92
CA GLY A 94 -9.39 -13.56 17.06
C GLY A 94 -7.99 -13.62 17.68
N ALA A 95 -7.62 -14.81 18.15
CA ALA A 95 -6.27 -15.06 18.69
C ALA A 95 -5.23 -14.94 17.57
N ALA A 96 -5.50 -15.52 16.41
CA ALA A 96 -4.62 -15.44 15.24
C ALA A 96 -4.28 -13.98 14.86
N THR A 97 -5.30 -13.11 14.82
CA THR A 97 -5.09 -11.67 14.55
C THR A 97 -4.17 -11.01 15.58
N ARG A 98 -4.24 -11.41 16.85
CA ARG A 98 -3.35 -10.87 17.88
C ARG A 98 -1.91 -11.35 17.69
N GLU A 99 -1.71 -12.61 17.36
CA GLU A 99 -0.39 -13.19 17.09
C GLU A 99 0.25 -12.50 15.87
N THR A 100 -0.45 -12.42 14.75
CA THR A 100 0.01 -11.72 13.54
C THR A 100 0.35 -10.25 13.83
N ARG A 101 -0.46 -9.55 14.65
CA ARG A 101 -0.17 -8.15 15.01
C ARG A 101 1.14 -8.00 15.77
N GLU A 102 1.42 -8.87 16.75
CA GLU A 102 2.66 -8.81 17.52
C GLU A 102 3.88 -9.15 16.65
N GLU A 103 3.75 -10.15 15.77
CA GLU A 103 4.79 -10.50 14.82
C GLU A 103 5.08 -9.36 13.84
N CYS A 104 4.05 -8.75 13.25
CA CYS A 104 4.20 -7.59 12.38
C CYS A 104 4.87 -6.41 13.07
N LYS A 105 4.54 -6.13 14.34
CA LYS A 105 5.20 -5.07 15.10
C LYS A 105 6.70 -5.35 15.30
N SER A 106 7.04 -6.61 15.56
CA SER A 106 8.43 -7.02 15.75
C SER A 106 9.24 -6.92 14.45
N GLU A 107 8.67 -7.39 13.34
CA GLU A 107 9.39 -7.54 12.07
C GLU A 107 9.40 -6.27 11.21
N LEU A 108 8.30 -5.51 11.21
CA LEU A 108 8.12 -4.35 10.33
C LEU A 108 8.43 -3.02 11.02
N GLY A 109 8.38 -2.98 12.36
CA GLY A 109 8.66 -1.76 13.11
C GLY A 109 7.86 -0.57 12.62
N SER A 110 8.54 0.51 12.24
CA SER A 110 7.92 1.75 11.75
C SER A 110 7.25 1.62 10.37
N ALA A 111 7.49 0.54 9.62
CA ALA A 111 6.80 0.30 8.35
C ALA A 111 5.33 -0.14 8.58
N LEU A 112 5.02 -0.74 9.73
CA LEU A 112 3.64 -1.07 10.07
C LEU A 112 2.85 0.21 10.37
N PHE A 113 1.64 0.32 9.79
CA PHE A 113 0.71 1.39 10.13
C PHE A 113 0.07 1.13 11.49
N GLU A 114 -0.14 2.21 12.27
CA GLU A 114 -0.93 2.15 13.50
C GLU A 114 -2.43 1.98 13.18
N ALA A 115 -2.87 2.55 12.06
CA ALA A 115 -4.23 2.40 11.58
C ALA A 115 -4.48 0.98 11.07
N GLU A 116 -5.52 0.33 11.58
CA GLU A 116 -5.97 -1.00 11.18
C GLU A 116 -7.38 -0.94 10.58
N ILE A 117 -7.64 -1.70 9.53
CA ILE A 117 -8.96 -1.75 8.90
C ILE A 117 -9.74 -2.97 9.39
N PRO A 118 -10.77 -2.80 10.21
CA PRO A 118 -11.55 -3.92 10.74
C PRO A 118 -12.40 -4.60 9.67
N MET A 119 -12.65 -5.89 9.84
CA MET A 119 -13.64 -6.61 9.05
C MET A 119 -15.03 -6.01 9.30
N ALA A 120 -15.71 -5.55 8.23
CA ALA A 120 -17.01 -4.91 8.35
C ALA A 120 -17.91 -5.15 7.13
N LEU A 121 -19.18 -5.47 7.39
CA LEU A 121 -20.20 -5.62 6.34
C LEU A 121 -20.45 -4.31 5.57
N ALA A 122 -20.21 -3.17 6.20
CA ALA A 122 -20.35 -1.86 5.58
C ALA A 122 -19.45 -1.69 4.34
N VAL A 123 -18.26 -2.34 4.30
CA VAL A 123 -17.37 -2.34 3.13
C VAL A 123 -18.05 -3.01 1.94
N LYS A 124 -18.68 -4.19 2.14
CA LYS A 124 -19.42 -4.87 1.06
C LYS A 124 -20.61 -4.03 0.55
N SER A 125 -21.27 -3.32 1.44
CA SER A 125 -22.38 -2.43 1.07
C SER A 125 -21.88 -1.20 0.30
N SER A 126 -20.74 -0.63 0.68
CA SER A 126 -20.14 0.53 0.01
C SER A 126 -19.76 0.22 -1.45
N VAL A 127 -19.14 -0.95 -1.67
CA VAL A 127 -18.79 -1.44 -3.01
C VAL A 127 -20.04 -1.54 -3.90
N ARG A 128 -21.14 -2.14 -3.38
CA ARG A 128 -22.41 -2.25 -4.15
C ARG A 128 -23.01 -0.89 -4.50
N LYS A 129 -22.82 0.11 -3.66
CA LYS A 129 -23.33 1.48 -3.86
C LYS A 129 -22.40 2.36 -4.67
N CYS A 130 -21.21 1.86 -5.03
CA CYS A 130 -20.13 2.65 -5.64
C CYS A 130 -19.83 3.94 -4.85
N VAL A 131 -19.89 3.86 -3.52
CA VAL A 131 -19.59 4.99 -2.61
C VAL A 131 -18.53 4.54 -1.61
N PRO A 132 -17.40 5.25 -1.49
CA PRO A 132 -16.35 4.88 -0.54
C PRO A 132 -16.88 4.74 0.89
N VAL A 133 -16.36 3.73 1.63
CA VAL A 133 -16.84 3.43 2.98
C VAL A 133 -16.61 4.58 3.98
N CYS A 134 -15.56 5.37 3.76
CA CYS A 134 -15.30 6.58 4.57
C CYS A 134 -16.39 7.64 4.46
N TYR A 135 -17.17 7.63 3.37
CA TYR A 135 -18.36 8.48 3.21
C TYR A 135 -19.64 7.76 3.61
N SER A 136 -19.86 6.53 3.11
CA SER A 136 -21.12 5.79 3.32
C SER A 136 -21.30 5.27 4.76
N ALA A 137 -20.20 5.10 5.50
CA ALA A 137 -20.18 4.61 6.88
C ALA A 137 -19.27 5.47 7.79
N ARG A 138 -19.24 6.78 7.57
CA ARG A 138 -18.34 7.75 8.22
C ARG A 138 -18.32 7.65 9.76
N THR A 139 -19.47 7.41 10.37
CA THR A 139 -19.61 7.32 11.84
C THR A 139 -19.31 5.92 12.40
N GLN A 140 -19.19 4.92 11.54
CA GLN A 140 -18.86 3.55 11.93
C GLN A 140 -17.35 3.37 12.17
N PRO A 141 -16.93 2.38 12.96
CA PRO A 141 -15.51 2.11 13.21
C PRO A 141 -14.70 2.01 11.93
N VAL A 142 -15.16 1.24 10.95
CA VAL A 142 -14.45 1.05 9.68
C VAL A 142 -14.26 2.34 8.89
N GLY A 143 -15.27 3.23 8.86
CA GLY A 143 -15.15 4.51 8.19
C GLY A 143 -14.11 5.43 8.86
N ARG A 144 -14.06 5.41 10.20
CA ARG A 144 -13.02 6.11 10.98
C ARG A 144 -11.63 5.51 10.77
N SER A 145 -11.52 4.17 10.67
CA SER A 145 -10.26 3.51 10.40
C SER A 145 -9.67 3.91 9.04
N TYR A 146 -10.48 3.99 7.99
CA TYR A 146 -10.01 4.49 6.69
C TYR A 146 -9.59 5.96 6.74
N ALA A 147 -10.28 6.79 7.51
CA ALA A 147 -9.87 8.18 7.71
C ALA A 147 -8.52 8.26 8.45
N ALA A 148 -8.34 7.47 9.51
CA ALA A 148 -7.08 7.40 10.25
C ALA A 148 -5.92 6.90 9.36
N LEU A 149 -6.17 5.89 8.53
CA LEU A 149 -5.18 5.40 7.56
C LEU A 149 -4.76 6.50 6.57
N TYR A 150 -5.73 7.30 6.09
CA TYR A 150 -5.43 8.40 5.18
C TYR A 150 -4.56 9.48 5.85
N GLU A 151 -4.89 9.89 7.06
CA GLU A 151 -4.10 10.90 7.79
C GLU A 151 -2.68 10.39 8.08
N GLU A 152 -2.54 9.13 8.54
CA GLU A 152 -1.22 8.54 8.79
C GLU A 152 -0.41 8.39 7.50
N LEU A 153 -1.03 7.97 6.38
CA LEU A 153 -0.36 7.89 5.08
C LEU A 153 0.13 9.27 4.63
N LYS A 154 -0.72 10.29 4.75
CA LYS A 154 -0.37 11.67 4.42
C LYS A 154 0.84 12.15 5.22
N GLU A 155 0.83 11.97 6.54
CA GLU A 155 1.97 12.32 7.40
C GLU A 155 3.27 11.62 7.00
N ARG A 156 3.17 10.36 6.56
CA ARG A 156 4.33 9.60 6.08
C ARG A 156 4.85 10.12 4.75
N LEU A 157 3.96 10.52 3.84
CA LEU A 157 4.33 11.12 2.55
C LEU A 157 4.94 12.51 2.72
N ASP A 158 4.35 13.36 3.55
CA ASP A 158 4.86 14.71 3.84
C ASP A 158 6.31 14.64 4.37
N LYS A 159 6.62 13.68 5.26
CA LYS A 159 7.98 13.46 5.76
C LYS A 159 8.99 13.02 4.69
N LEU A 160 8.53 12.40 3.60
CA LEU A 160 9.42 12.00 2.49
C LEU A 160 9.76 13.17 1.55
N GLU A 161 8.92 14.20 1.53
CA GLU A 161 9.17 15.42 0.74
C GLU A 161 10.13 16.38 1.46
N GLU A 162 10.18 16.32 2.82
CA GLU A 162 11.06 17.14 3.64
C GLU A 162 12.52 16.66 3.68
N ASN A 163 12.80 15.41 3.27
CA ASN A 163 14.13 14.78 3.27
C ASN A 163 14.70 14.63 1.87
#